data_08e64d002079ac10aac8a4cd163ea726
#
_entry.id   08e64d002079ac10aac8a4cd163ea726
#
_cell.length_a   1.000
_cell.length_b   1.000
_cell.length_c   1.000
_cell.angle_alpha   90.00
_cell.angle_beta   90.00
_cell.angle_gamma   90.00
#
_symmetry.space_group_name_H-M   'P 1'
#
loop_
_entity.id
_entity.type
_entity.pdbx_description
1 polymer ?
#
loop_
_entity_poly.entity_id
_entity_poly.type
_entity_poly.pdbx_seq_one_letter_code
_entity_poly.pdbx_strand_id
1 'polypeptide(L)'
;VTDLLIITHEHIGPRMAGPGIRAWEIARALARSGWEVLLATPYAEIPGEGSLSVVGFTWEDPGSLEQWLGSARVVMATGPVLSRVVHRLQAPLNQPIIVDLYYVPEIEIVLLNIQKEANFLIDLLIEETLVYLCYGDFFLYATERQRDFWLGALWMAGRLNDRMLVVDPERWMACVPMGIPEDPPHGGQRVLKGVVPGIRPEDKVVLWMGGIWEWTDPITLGEAMERVLRHHPEVRLVFGAAQHYDERVVPPMSKAAQFLRWCQEKGWLGRYVFFLDWIPYDRRGPYLLEADVGISLHDHPLESRYAVRARSLDYLWASLPCVLSAGDELADLMKTHGLARVVPPRDPCAVADALLSWLDNPPSREQLARQTMPLRDRLRWSVVVRPIEAFLREPHMAPDAPHARRRALHWIGLRVENDRLRSEYAALRAHLEAVRRGRIVRMLNRIYRIWGRAFL
;
A
#
# COMPACT_ATOMS: atom_id res chain seq x y z
N VAL A 1 -3.57 14.65 27.10
CA VAL A 1 -4.63 14.38 26.09
C VAL A 1 -3.91 14.29 24.75
N THR A 2 -4.06 13.19 24.06
CA THR A 2 -3.46 12.97 22.73
C THR A 2 -4.28 13.74 21.68
N ASP A 3 -3.62 14.55 20.85
CA ASP A 3 -4.32 15.29 19.80
C ASP A 3 -4.74 14.37 18.67
N LEU A 4 -3.88 13.44 18.27
CA LEU A 4 -4.13 12.48 17.20
C LEU A 4 -3.66 11.08 17.57
N LEU A 5 -4.57 10.11 17.48
CA LEU A 5 -4.24 8.69 17.49
C LEU A 5 -4.23 8.17 16.05
N ILE A 6 -3.08 7.73 15.58
CA ILE A 6 -2.94 7.03 14.29
C ILE A 6 -2.91 5.53 14.56
N ILE A 7 -3.81 4.78 13.93
CA ILE A 7 -3.86 3.32 14.03
C ILE A 7 -3.42 2.70 12.72
N THR A 8 -2.43 1.83 12.77
CA THR A 8 -1.95 1.08 11.61
C THR A 8 -1.78 -0.40 11.94
N HIS A 9 -1.79 -1.26 10.93
CA HIS A 9 -1.47 -2.69 11.08
C HIS A 9 -0.03 -3.01 10.62
N GLU A 10 0.71 -1.98 10.23
CA GLU A 10 2.05 -2.09 9.66
C GLU A 10 3.13 -2.18 10.74
N HIS A 11 4.26 -2.76 10.38
CA HIS A 11 5.47 -2.64 11.18
C HIS A 11 5.93 -1.19 11.24
N ILE A 12 6.25 -0.72 12.44
CA ILE A 12 6.85 0.60 12.67
C ILE A 12 8.26 0.41 13.23
N GLY A 13 9.24 0.59 12.36
CA GLY A 13 10.65 0.33 12.65
C GLY A 13 11.53 0.38 11.40
N PRO A 14 12.75 -0.17 11.45
CA PRO A 14 13.69 -0.10 10.32
C PRO A 14 13.18 -0.73 9.03
N ARG A 15 12.30 -1.75 9.13
CA ARG A 15 11.80 -2.52 7.99
C ARG A 15 10.41 -2.12 7.52
N MET A 16 10.03 -0.85 7.66
CA MET A 16 8.73 -0.36 7.19
C MET A 16 8.53 -0.54 5.68
N ALA A 17 7.32 -0.97 5.29
CA ALA A 17 6.82 -0.89 3.92
C ALA A 17 6.08 0.45 3.70
N GLY A 18 5.62 0.71 2.46
CA GLY A 18 5.00 1.98 2.08
C GLY A 18 3.94 2.51 3.05
N PRO A 19 2.92 1.69 3.44
CA PRO A 19 1.90 2.14 4.38
C PRO A 19 2.44 2.48 5.77
N GLY A 20 3.41 1.69 6.27
CA GLY A 20 4.09 1.96 7.55
C GLY A 20 4.90 3.25 7.49
N ILE A 21 5.64 3.48 6.40
CA ILE A 21 6.39 4.72 6.16
C ILE A 21 5.44 5.92 6.20
N ARG A 22 4.28 5.83 5.54
CA ARG A 22 3.31 6.91 5.53
C ARG A 22 2.78 7.22 6.92
N ALA A 23 2.35 6.21 7.67
CA ALA A 23 1.85 6.40 9.03
C ALA A 23 2.92 7.00 9.95
N TRP A 24 4.15 6.51 9.88
CA TRP A 24 5.29 7.00 10.63
C TRP A 24 5.63 8.44 10.30
N GLU A 25 5.77 8.78 9.03
CA GLU A 25 6.22 10.12 8.62
C GLU A 25 5.13 11.18 8.82
N ILE A 26 3.84 10.86 8.66
CA ILE A 26 2.73 11.74 9.04
C ILE A 26 2.78 12.01 10.54
N ALA A 27 2.90 10.96 11.36
CA ALA A 27 2.98 11.09 12.81
C ALA A 27 4.18 11.96 13.23
N ARG A 28 5.32 11.71 12.63
CA ARG A 28 6.58 12.42 12.90
C ARG A 28 6.53 13.89 12.48
N ALA A 29 5.96 14.19 11.31
CA ALA A 29 5.83 15.56 10.81
C ALA A 29 4.89 16.38 11.72
N LEU A 30 3.76 15.80 12.13
CA LEU A 30 2.82 16.43 13.04
C LEU A 30 3.44 16.67 14.44
N ALA A 31 4.15 15.67 14.96
CA ALA A 31 4.84 15.82 16.25
C ALA A 31 5.90 16.92 16.22
N ARG A 32 6.64 17.04 15.12
CA ARG A 32 7.60 18.15 14.91
C ARG A 32 6.94 19.52 14.81
N SER A 33 5.67 19.56 14.39
CA SER A 33 4.85 20.78 14.41
C SER A 33 4.22 21.07 15.77
N GLY A 34 4.50 20.27 16.80
CA GLY A 34 4.07 20.48 18.18
C GLY A 34 2.76 19.77 18.57
N TRP A 35 2.23 18.86 17.74
CA TRP A 35 1.07 18.05 18.09
C TRP A 35 1.48 16.82 18.94
N GLU A 36 0.63 16.48 19.92
CA GLU A 36 0.79 15.24 20.70
C GLU A 36 0.21 14.06 19.91
N VAL A 37 1.08 13.23 19.33
CA VAL A 37 0.71 12.13 18.44
C VAL A 37 0.99 10.78 19.07
N LEU A 38 0.00 9.89 19.02
CA LEU A 38 0.13 8.50 19.40
C LEU A 38 -0.02 7.61 18.16
N LEU A 39 0.98 6.79 17.85
CA LEU A 39 0.96 5.84 16.77
C LEU A 39 0.82 4.42 17.34
N ALA A 40 -0.34 3.81 17.12
CA ALA A 40 -0.64 2.47 17.61
C ALA A 40 -0.49 1.43 16.48
N THR A 41 0.27 0.36 16.77
CA THR A 41 0.53 -0.73 15.83
C THR A 41 0.69 -2.07 16.55
N PRO A 42 0.33 -3.23 15.94
CA PRO A 42 0.66 -4.54 16.50
C PRO A 42 2.16 -4.84 16.52
N TYR A 43 2.96 -4.10 15.76
CA TYR A 43 4.38 -4.38 15.51
C TYR A 43 5.25 -3.14 15.76
N ALA A 44 5.27 -2.68 17.01
CA ALA A 44 6.09 -1.55 17.46
C ALA A 44 7.55 -2.01 17.70
N GLU A 45 8.49 -1.55 16.88
CA GLU A 45 9.93 -1.85 17.03
C GLU A 45 10.72 -0.64 17.57
N ILE A 46 10.12 0.54 17.58
CA ILE A 46 10.71 1.79 18.06
C ILE A 46 9.74 2.54 18.97
N PRO A 47 10.22 3.28 19.99
CA PRO A 47 9.35 3.92 20.99
C PRO A 47 8.71 5.24 20.53
N GLY A 48 9.17 5.83 19.41
CA GLY A 48 8.79 7.19 18.99
C GLY A 48 9.90 8.22 19.25
N GLU A 49 9.60 9.51 19.00
CA GLU A 49 10.53 10.61 19.20
C GLU A 49 9.78 11.92 19.56
N GLY A 50 10.28 12.68 20.55
CA GLY A 50 9.65 13.95 20.95
C GLY A 50 8.20 13.79 21.40
N SER A 51 7.28 14.54 20.78
CA SER A 51 5.83 14.45 21.00
C SER A 51 5.14 13.30 20.25
N LEU A 52 5.89 12.39 19.62
CA LEU A 52 5.42 11.16 19.03
C LEU A 52 5.71 9.98 19.95
N SER A 53 4.67 9.28 20.39
CA SER A 53 4.78 8.00 21.07
C SER A 53 4.32 6.86 20.19
N VAL A 54 5.03 5.73 20.20
CA VAL A 54 4.62 4.49 19.51
C VAL A 54 4.23 3.47 20.55
N VAL A 55 3.05 2.87 20.39
CA VAL A 55 2.50 1.89 21.33
C VAL A 55 2.07 0.61 20.63
N GLY A 56 2.22 -0.51 21.34
CA GLY A 56 1.74 -1.80 20.89
C GLY A 56 0.29 -2.04 21.26
N PHE A 57 -0.43 -2.77 20.40
CA PHE A 57 -1.73 -3.36 20.71
C PHE A 57 -1.84 -4.76 20.08
N THR A 58 -2.86 -5.54 20.44
CA THR A 58 -3.13 -6.83 19.81
C THR A 58 -4.55 -6.85 19.26
N TRP A 59 -4.73 -7.48 18.10
CA TRP A 59 -6.06 -7.65 17.50
C TRP A 59 -6.94 -8.64 18.25
N GLU A 60 -6.33 -9.54 19.04
CA GLU A 60 -6.98 -10.54 19.85
C GLU A 60 -7.60 -9.95 21.13
N ASP A 61 -7.01 -8.85 21.62
CA ASP A 61 -7.51 -8.09 22.78
C ASP A 61 -7.89 -6.65 22.36
N PRO A 62 -9.17 -6.40 22.03
CA PRO A 62 -9.66 -5.06 21.69
C PRO A 62 -9.47 -4.04 22.83
N GLY A 63 -9.49 -4.46 24.08
CA GLY A 63 -9.28 -3.61 25.26
C GLY A 63 -7.90 -2.95 25.25
N SER A 64 -6.90 -3.59 24.63
CA SER A 64 -5.57 -3.01 24.47
C SER A 64 -5.56 -1.72 23.63
N LEU A 65 -6.56 -1.53 22.73
CA LEU A 65 -6.73 -0.34 21.92
C LEU A 65 -7.72 0.68 22.53
N GLU A 66 -8.73 0.21 23.27
CA GLU A 66 -9.79 1.07 23.83
C GLU A 66 -9.24 2.18 24.73
N GLN A 67 -8.22 1.87 25.55
CA GLN A 67 -7.57 2.84 26.42
C GLN A 67 -7.01 4.04 25.67
N TRP A 68 -6.50 3.82 24.45
CA TRP A 68 -5.93 4.86 23.62
C TRP A 68 -7.01 5.64 22.86
N LEU A 69 -8.06 4.96 22.41
CA LEU A 69 -9.21 5.60 21.76
C LEU A 69 -9.87 6.61 22.71
N GLY A 70 -10.08 6.24 23.97
CA GLY A 70 -10.70 7.12 24.97
C GLY A 70 -9.91 8.39 25.29
N SER A 71 -8.61 8.42 25.03
CA SER A 71 -7.72 9.54 25.30
C SER A 71 -7.46 10.49 24.13
N ALA A 72 -7.83 10.11 22.91
CA ALA A 72 -7.54 10.85 21.70
C ALA A 72 -8.65 11.84 21.32
N ARG A 73 -8.27 13.04 20.88
CA ARG A 73 -9.21 14.04 20.32
C ARG A 73 -9.67 13.68 18.92
N VAL A 74 -8.77 13.12 18.10
CA VAL A 74 -9.02 12.70 16.73
C VAL A 74 -8.38 11.31 16.52
N VAL A 75 -9.04 10.46 15.75
CA VAL A 75 -8.53 9.15 15.34
C VAL A 75 -8.27 9.17 13.83
N MET A 76 -7.13 8.62 13.41
CA MET A 76 -6.78 8.44 12.00
C MET A 76 -6.41 6.98 11.74
N ALA A 77 -6.93 6.42 10.64
CA ALA A 77 -6.55 5.10 10.17
C ALA A 77 -6.75 5.00 8.65
N THR A 78 -6.09 4.04 8.01
CA THR A 78 -6.48 3.63 6.64
C THR A 78 -7.83 2.94 6.67
N GLY A 79 -8.55 2.93 5.55
CA GLY A 79 -9.89 2.36 5.47
C GLY A 79 -10.00 0.94 6.03
N PRO A 80 -9.22 -0.06 5.55
CA PRO A 80 -9.27 -1.44 6.07
C PRO A 80 -8.96 -1.56 7.56
N VAL A 81 -8.03 -0.74 8.08
CA VAL A 81 -7.70 -0.72 9.51
C VAL A 81 -8.88 -0.18 10.31
N LEU A 82 -9.50 0.92 9.86
CA LEU A 82 -10.67 1.49 10.52
C LEU A 82 -11.84 0.49 10.53
N SER A 83 -12.14 -0.15 9.40
CA SER A 83 -13.18 -1.19 9.33
C SER A 83 -12.93 -2.28 10.37
N ARG A 84 -11.70 -2.79 10.47
CA ARG A 84 -11.32 -3.81 11.45
C ARG A 84 -11.48 -3.33 12.89
N VAL A 85 -11.10 -2.08 13.20
CA VAL A 85 -11.30 -1.49 14.53
C VAL A 85 -12.80 -1.44 14.89
N VAL A 86 -13.63 -0.92 13.99
CA VAL A 86 -15.09 -0.81 14.20
C VAL A 86 -15.72 -2.18 14.39
N HIS A 87 -15.36 -3.17 13.58
CA HIS A 87 -15.87 -4.54 13.71
C HIS A 87 -15.48 -5.20 15.04
N ARG A 88 -14.28 -4.92 15.56
CA ARG A 88 -13.79 -5.52 16.81
C ARG A 88 -14.41 -4.89 18.04
N LEU A 89 -14.51 -3.56 18.05
CA LEU A 89 -15.06 -2.84 19.21
C LEU A 89 -16.58 -2.98 19.32
N GLN A 90 -17.30 -3.16 18.21
CA GLN A 90 -18.77 -3.19 18.13
C GLN A 90 -19.44 -2.01 18.86
N ALA A 91 -18.69 -0.92 19.06
CA ALA A 91 -19.09 0.29 19.75
C ALA A 91 -18.91 1.50 18.86
N PRO A 92 -19.74 2.54 18.97
CA PRO A 92 -19.58 3.77 18.21
C PRO A 92 -18.30 4.48 18.67
N LEU A 93 -17.46 4.84 17.71
CA LEU A 93 -16.38 5.81 17.94
C LEU A 93 -17.02 7.21 18.00
N ASN A 94 -16.78 7.94 19.07
CA ASN A 94 -17.41 9.25 19.31
C ASN A 94 -16.52 10.43 18.88
N GLN A 95 -15.26 10.18 18.58
CA GLN A 95 -14.31 11.17 18.12
C GLN A 95 -14.47 11.44 16.62
N PRO A 96 -14.04 12.63 16.13
CA PRO A 96 -13.79 12.86 14.71
C PRO A 96 -12.77 11.86 14.14
N ILE A 97 -13.06 11.36 12.95
CA ILE A 97 -12.28 10.30 12.32
C ILE A 97 -11.72 10.76 10.98
N ILE A 98 -10.40 10.71 10.83
CA ILE A 98 -9.69 10.88 9.57
C ILE A 98 -9.53 9.49 8.93
N VAL A 99 -10.03 9.33 7.71
CA VAL A 99 -9.80 8.12 6.91
C VAL A 99 -8.76 8.41 5.85
N ASP A 100 -7.64 7.71 5.93
CA ASP A 100 -6.56 7.84 4.96
C ASP A 100 -6.81 6.92 3.75
N LEU A 101 -7.25 7.52 2.64
CA LEU A 101 -7.61 6.87 1.39
C LEU A 101 -6.51 7.05 0.32
N TYR A 102 -5.25 7.14 0.72
CA TYR A 102 -4.12 7.44 -0.16
C TYR A 102 -3.80 6.36 -1.20
N TYR A 103 -4.45 5.22 -1.15
CA TYR A 103 -4.37 4.12 -2.12
C TYR A 103 -5.73 3.43 -2.22
N VAL A 104 -5.89 2.53 -3.19
CA VAL A 104 -7.13 1.75 -3.38
C VAL A 104 -6.84 0.29 -3.04
N PRO A 105 -6.93 -0.08 -1.74
CA PRO A 105 -6.55 -1.41 -1.26
C PRO A 105 -7.36 -2.53 -1.92
N GLU A 106 -8.59 -2.26 -2.32
CA GLU A 106 -9.48 -3.22 -2.96
C GLU A 106 -8.87 -3.76 -4.27
N ILE A 107 -8.24 -2.88 -5.07
CA ILE A 107 -7.58 -3.29 -6.32
C ILE A 107 -6.37 -4.17 -6.02
N GLU A 108 -5.53 -3.76 -5.08
CA GLU A 108 -4.32 -4.51 -4.71
C GLU A 108 -4.67 -5.88 -4.11
N ILE A 109 -5.64 -5.94 -3.20
CA ILE A 109 -6.09 -7.19 -2.58
C ILE A 109 -6.67 -8.16 -3.61
N VAL A 110 -7.45 -7.67 -4.58
CA VAL A 110 -7.96 -8.51 -5.67
C VAL A 110 -6.81 -9.04 -6.53
N LEU A 111 -5.82 -8.20 -6.87
CA LEU A 111 -4.65 -8.62 -7.65
C LEU A 111 -3.81 -9.68 -6.93
N LEU A 112 -3.62 -9.56 -5.62
CA LEU A 112 -2.93 -10.55 -4.79
C LEU A 112 -3.67 -11.91 -4.71
N ASN A 113 -4.98 -11.93 -4.97
CA ASN A 113 -5.82 -13.11 -4.84
C ASN A 113 -6.47 -13.58 -6.15
N ILE A 114 -6.07 -13.03 -7.29
CA ILE A 114 -6.71 -13.27 -8.60
C ILE A 114 -6.79 -14.76 -8.99
N GLN A 115 -5.89 -15.59 -8.50
CA GLN A 115 -5.85 -17.03 -8.76
C GLN A 115 -6.72 -17.86 -7.81
N LYS A 116 -7.34 -17.25 -6.79
CA LYS A 116 -8.03 -17.97 -5.71
C LYS A 116 -9.54 -18.03 -5.87
N GLU A 117 -10.12 -17.52 -6.98
CA GLU A 117 -11.57 -17.49 -7.28
C GLU A 117 -12.43 -17.00 -6.10
N ALA A 118 -11.98 -16.00 -5.39
CA ALA A 118 -12.55 -15.59 -4.10
C ALA A 118 -13.70 -14.59 -4.28
N ASN A 119 -14.85 -15.00 -4.85
CA ASN A 119 -16.03 -14.14 -4.92
C ASN A 119 -16.47 -13.58 -3.57
N PHE A 120 -16.34 -14.39 -2.49
CA PHE A 120 -16.65 -13.91 -1.14
C PHE A 120 -15.72 -12.79 -0.67
N LEU A 121 -14.49 -12.71 -1.20
CA LEU A 121 -13.54 -11.64 -0.88
C LEU A 121 -14.04 -10.29 -1.41
N ILE A 122 -14.68 -10.28 -2.58
CA ILE A 122 -15.25 -9.06 -3.17
C ILE A 122 -16.39 -8.55 -2.29
N ASP A 123 -17.30 -9.43 -1.85
CA ASP A 123 -18.40 -9.06 -0.95
C ASP A 123 -17.88 -8.45 0.36
N LEU A 124 -16.82 -9.07 0.92
CA LEU A 124 -16.14 -8.57 2.12
C LEU A 124 -15.53 -7.18 1.89
N LEU A 125 -14.78 -6.99 0.81
CA LEU A 125 -14.13 -5.72 0.48
C LEU A 125 -15.15 -4.59 0.28
N ILE A 126 -16.27 -4.88 -0.40
CA ILE A 126 -17.36 -3.90 -0.58
C ILE A 126 -17.93 -3.48 0.77
N GLU A 127 -18.24 -4.45 1.65
CA GLU A 127 -18.77 -4.15 2.98
C GLU A 127 -17.80 -3.34 3.81
N GLU A 128 -16.53 -3.76 3.89
CA GLU A 128 -15.49 -3.03 4.62
C GLU A 128 -15.35 -1.60 4.11
N THR A 129 -15.38 -1.41 2.78
CA THR A 129 -15.34 -0.09 2.14
C THR A 129 -16.52 0.78 2.58
N LEU A 130 -17.73 0.25 2.54
CA LEU A 130 -18.91 0.98 3.00
C LEU A 130 -18.83 1.34 4.49
N VAL A 131 -18.31 0.43 5.33
CA VAL A 131 -18.15 0.68 6.76
C VAL A 131 -17.21 1.85 7.01
N TYR A 132 -15.96 1.80 6.49
CA TYR A 132 -15.01 2.87 6.80
C TYR A 132 -15.39 4.22 6.15
N LEU A 133 -16.03 4.22 4.97
CA LEU A 133 -16.54 5.45 4.38
C LEU A 133 -17.67 6.06 5.21
N CYS A 134 -18.51 5.25 5.85
CA CYS A 134 -19.57 5.74 6.72
C CYS A 134 -19.07 6.24 8.09
N TYR A 135 -17.92 5.75 8.56
CA TYR A 135 -17.34 6.21 9.82
C TYR A 135 -16.50 7.47 9.69
N GLY A 136 -15.93 7.74 8.53
CA GLY A 136 -15.05 8.89 8.31
C GLY A 136 -15.77 10.24 8.42
N ASP A 137 -15.07 11.21 8.97
CA ASP A 137 -15.49 12.62 9.02
C ASP A 137 -14.63 13.50 8.11
N PHE A 138 -13.37 13.10 7.93
CA PHE A 138 -12.41 13.76 7.05
C PHE A 138 -11.65 12.72 6.24
N PHE A 139 -11.60 12.88 4.92
CA PHE A 139 -11.03 11.90 4.01
C PHE A 139 -9.77 12.43 3.33
N LEU A 140 -8.68 11.66 3.39
CA LEU A 140 -7.43 12.02 2.75
C LEU A 140 -7.25 11.19 1.46
N TYR A 141 -6.90 11.86 0.38
CA TYR A 141 -6.50 11.21 -0.88
C TYR A 141 -5.12 11.72 -1.30
N ALA A 142 -4.41 10.99 -2.13
CA ALA A 142 -3.05 11.37 -2.50
C ALA A 142 -2.94 11.96 -3.92
N THR A 143 -3.91 11.72 -4.80
CA THR A 143 -3.94 12.23 -6.18
C THR A 143 -5.35 12.62 -6.59
N GLU A 144 -5.50 13.53 -7.56
CA GLU A 144 -6.80 13.94 -8.07
C GLU A 144 -7.59 12.76 -8.69
N ARG A 145 -6.88 11.80 -9.27
CA ARG A 145 -7.49 10.56 -9.79
C ARG A 145 -8.12 9.73 -8.68
N GLN A 146 -7.47 9.65 -7.52
CA GLN A 146 -8.04 8.99 -6.33
C GLN A 146 -9.23 9.76 -5.78
N ARG A 147 -9.18 11.11 -5.77
CA ARG A 147 -10.32 11.92 -5.34
C ARG A 147 -11.59 11.53 -6.11
N ASP A 148 -11.50 11.49 -7.43
CA ASP A 148 -12.66 11.17 -8.27
C ASP A 148 -13.18 9.74 -8.02
N PHE A 149 -12.27 8.77 -7.84
CA PHE A 149 -12.63 7.41 -7.46
C PHE A 149 -13.38 7.37 -6.11
N TRP A 150 -12.84 8.04 -5.10
CA TRP A 150 -13.41 8.03 -3.76
C TRP A 150 -14.72 8.85 -3.67
N LEU A 151 -14.88 9.89 -4.46
CA LEU A 151 -16.18 10.59 -4.58
C LEU A 151 -17.27 9.63 -5.08
N GLY A 152 -16.98 8.79 -6.08
CA GLY A 152 -17.91 7.76 -6.53
C GLY A 152 -18.25 6.75 -5.43
N ALA A 153 -17.25 6.30 -4.67
CA ALA A 153 -17.45 5.38 -3.55
C ALA A 153 -18.25 6.03 -2.40
N LEU A 154 -17.99 7.31 -2.07
CA LEU A 154 -18.74 8.08 -1.10
C LEU A 154 -20.20 8.29 -1.52
N TRP A 155 -20.46 8.46 -2.83
CA TRP A 155 -21.82 8.46 -3.37
C TRP A 155 -22.54 7.14 -3.09
N MET A 156 -21.90 6.02 -3.41
CA MET A 156 -22.46 4.67 -3.16
C MET A 156 -22.67 4.38 -1.67
N ALA A 157 -21.79 4.91 -0.80
CA ALA A 157 -21.95 4.84 0.64
C ALA A 157 -23.05 5.79 1.18
N GLY A 158 -23.70 6.61 0.32
CA GLY A 158 -24.73 7.58 0.69
C GLY A 158 -24.20 8.77 1.49
N ARG A 159 -22.89 9.08 1.32
CA ARG A 159 -22.24 10.22 2.01
C ARG A 159 -22.39 11.53 1.23
N LEU A 160 -22.56 11.50 -0.09
CA LEU A 160 -22.85 12.70 -0.88
C LEU A 160 -24.37 12.99 -0.83
N ASN A 161 -24.83 13.43 0.32
CA ASN A 161 -26.23 13.76 0.61
C ASN A 161 -26.40 15.28 0.82
N ASP A 162 -27.64 15.72 1.07
CA ASP A 162 -28.01 17.12 1.25
C ASP A 162 -27.22 17.82 2.37
N ARG A 163 -26.83 17.11 3.42
CA ARG A 163 -26.06 17.66 4.54
C ARG A 163 -24.60 17.88 4.19
N MET A 164 -24.01 16.98 3.40
CA MET A 164 -22.60 17.05 3.00
C MET A 164 -22.39 18.01 1.82
N LEU A 165 -23.32 18.03 0.85
CA LEU A 165 -23.19 18.85 -0.36
C LEU A 165 -23.31 20.37 -0.12
N VAL A 166 -23.85 20.79 1.02
CA VAL A 166 -23.91 22.21 1.41
C VAL A 166 -22.66 22.68 2.17
N VAL A 167 -21.76 21.76 2.51
CA VAL A 167 -20.50 22.06 3.20
C VAL A 167 -19.38 22.10 2.16
N ASP A 168 -18.47 23.06 2.33
CA ASP A 168 -17.27 23.14 1.49
C ASP A 168 -16.52 21.80 1.48
N PRO A 169 -16.24 21.20 0.31
CA PRO A 169 -15.51 19.94 0.21
C PRO A 169 -14.17 19.93 0.96
N GLU A 170 -13.45 21.03 1.05
CA GLU A 170 -12.19 21.13 1.79
C GLU A 170 -12.35 20.88 3.31
N ARG A 171 -13.56 20.99 3.84
CA ARG A 171 -13.85 20.69 5.25
C ARG A 171 -13.97 19.18 5.54
N TRP A 172 -14.15 18.34 4.53
CA TRP A 172 -14.35 16.90 4.72
C TRP A 172 -13.47 16.03 3.82
N MET A 173 -12.71 16.62 2.88
CA MET A 173 -11.79 15.89 2.01
C MET A 173 -10.58 16.75 1.63
N ALA A 174 -9.37 16.20 1.67
CA ALA A 174 -8.16 16.93 1.31
C ALA A 174 -7.11 16.06 0.62
N CYS A 175 -6.32 16.68 -0.27
CA CYS A 175 -5.16 16.08 -0.88
C CYS A 175 -3.98 16.05 0.11
N VAL A 176 -3.58 14.85 0.49
CA VAL A 176 -2.39 14.59 1.31
C VAL A 176 -1.56 13.52 0.59
N PRO A 177 -0.73 13.89 -0.38
CA PRO A 177 0.10 12.94 -1.10
C PRO A 177 1.10 12.26 -0.17
N MET A 178 1.76 11.22 -0.63
CA MET A 178 2.90 10.67 0.06
C MET A 178 4.07 11.64 -0.05
N GLY A 179 4.70 11.94 1.08
CA GLY A 179 5.78 12.93 1.16
C GLY A 179 7.17 12.36 0.94
N ILE A 180 8.14 13.26 0.93
CA ILE A 180 9.57 12.96 0.97
C ILE A 180 10.22 13.62 2.20
N PRO A 181 11.38 13.11 2.69
CA PRO A 181 12.10 13.72 3.78
C PRO A 181 12.49 15.17 3.52
N GLU A 182 12.60 15.95 4.59
CA GLU A 182 12.98 17.38 4.55
C GLU A 182 14.38 17.58 3.97
N ASP A 183 15.33 16.81 4.53
CA ASP A 183 16.73 16.88 4.14
C ASP A 183 17.03 15.98 2.93
N PRO A 184 17.96 16.36 2.06
CA PRO A 184 18.41 15.49 0.99
C PRO A 184 19.05 14.21 1.55
N PRO A 185 19.13 13.13 0.76
CA PRO A 185 19.80 11.92 1.23
C PRO A 185 21.27 12.20 1.51
N HIS A 186 21.74 11.72 2.66
CA HIS A 186 23.15 11.85 3.03
C HIS A 186 23.96 10.70 2.44
N GLY A 187 25.10 11.05 1.83
CA GLY A 187 26.14 10.11 1.48
C GLY A 187 26.85 9.60 2.74
N GLY A 188 27.45 8.46 2.63
CA GLY A 188 28.17 7.84 3.74
C GLY A 188 29.14 6.80 3.22
N GLN A 189 29.27 5.71 3.95
CA GLN A 189 30.00 4.54 3.54
C GLN A 189 29.40 3.95 2.25
N ARG A 190 30.24 3.46 1.31
CA ARG A 190 29.78 2.73 0.14
C ARG A 190 28.98 1.49 0.55
N VAL A 191 27.92 1.21 -0.17
CA VAL A 191 26.98 0.10 0.13
C VAL A 191 26.76 -0.84 -1.07
N LEU A 192 27.06 -0.40 -2.28
CA LEU A 192 26.89 -1.17 -3.53
C LEU A 192 28.22 -1.36 -4.26
N LYS A 193 28.77 -0.27 -4.83
CA LYS A 193 29.93 -0.31 -5.72
C LYS A 193 31.22 -0.64 -4.95
N GLY A 194 31.81 -1.80 -5.25
CA GLY A 194 33.00 -2.32 -4.56
C GLY A 194 32.70 -2.97 -3.17
N VAL A 195 31.45 -3.09 -2.78
CA VAL A 195 31.00 -3.70 -1.51
C VAL A 195 30.23 -5.00 -1.77
N VAL A 196 29.22 -4.94 -2.65
CA VAL A 196 28.45 -6.15 -3.03
C VAL A 196 29.34 -7.02 -3.93
N PRO A 197 29.57 -8.30 -3.58
CA PRO A 197 30.37 -9.20 -4.42
C PRO A 197 29.80 -9.28 -5.84
N GLY A 198 30.62 -8.98 -6.85
CA GLY A 198 30.23 -8.95 -8.26
C GLY A 198 29.84 -7.56 -8.80
N ILE A 199 29.77 -6.53 -7.95
CA ILE A 199 29.60 -5.13 -8.36
C ILE A 199 30.92 -4.38 -8.14
N ARG A 200 31.59 -4.00 -9.23
CA ARG A 200 32.88 -3.30 -9.17
C ARG A 200 32.67 -1.80 -8.89
N PRO A 201 33.70 -1.09 -8.42
CA PRO A 201 33.63 0.36 -8.15
C PRO A 201 33.22 1.20 -9.36
N GLU A 202 33.62 0.76 -10.58
CA GLU A 202 33.36 1.42 -11.85
C GLU A 202 32.05 1.01 -12.54
N ASP A 203 31.38 -0.04 -12.03
CA ASP A 203 30.11 -0.52 -12.63
C ASP A 203 29.00 0.54 -12.51
N LYS A 204 28.11 0.56 -13.49
CA LYS A 204 26.89 1.39 -13.49
C LYS A 204 25.75 0.60 -12.86
N VAL A 205 24.99 1.23 -11.97
CA VAL A 205 23.91 0.58 -11.22
C VAL A 205 22.55 1.09 -11.66
N VAL A 206 21.71 0.18 -12.18
CA VAL A 206 20.27 0.40 -12.35
C VAL A 206 19.57 -0.15 -11.10
N LEU A 207 18.91 0.72 -10.33
CA LEU A 207 18.34 0.39 -9.02
C LEU A 207 16.82 0.27 -9.09
N TRP A 208 16.31 -0.91 -8.73
CA TRP A 208 14.92 -1.15 -8.39
C TRP A 208 14.76 -1.11 -6.88
N MET A 209 14.33 0.02 -6.33
CA MET A 209 14.16 0.17 -4.88
C MET A 209 12.92 -0.56 -4.38
N GLY A 210 13.08 -1.41 -3.35
CA GLY A 210 12.00 -2.21 -2.75
C GLY A 210 11.68 -3.51 -3.50
N GLY A 211 10.59 -4.16 -3.06
CA GLY A 211 10.21 -5.50 -3.51
C GLY A 211 9.55 -5.57 -4.90
N ILE A 212 9.39 -6.78 -5.38
CA ILE A 212 8.63 -7.13 -6.58
C ILE A 212 7.22 -7.54 -6.14
N TRP A 213 6.18 -6.88 -6.68
CA TRP A 213 4.77 -7.11 -6.41
C TRP A 213 4.05 -7.70 -7.62
N GLU A 214 2.83 -8.24 -7.45
CA GLU A 214 2.07 -8.85 -8.56
C GLU A 214 1.70 -7.87 -9.68
N TRP A 215 1.67 -6.59 -9.41
CA TRP A 215 1.41 -5.52 -10.40
C TRP A 215 2.67 -4.89 -10.99
N THR A 216 3.85 -5.37 -10.64
CA THR A 216 5.13 -4.90 -11.19
C THR A 216 5.57 -5.75 -12.39
N ASP A 217 6.48 -5.22 -13.21
CA ASP A 217 6.92 -5.87 -14.44
C ASP A 217 8.45 -6.03 -14.53
N PRO A 218 9.03 -6.95 -13.74
CA PRO A 218 10.45 -7.22 -13.79
C PRO A 218 10.88 -8.01 -15.05
N ILE A 219 9.95 -8.71 -15.72
CA ILE A 219 10.26 -9.50 -16.92
C ILE A 219 10.57 -8.57 -18.09
N THR A 220 9.73 -7.56 -18.36
CA THR A 220 10.01 -6.54 -19.38
C THR A 220 11.35 -5.83 -19.13
N LEU A 221 11.69 -5.59 -17.84
CA LEU A 221 13.02 -5.07 -17.51
C LEU A 221 14.14 -6.05 -17.88
N GLY A 222 13.98 -7.33 -17.55
CA GLY A 222 14.96 -8.37 -17.91
C GLY A 222 15.21 -8.44 -19.41
N GLU A 223 14.15 -8.43 -20.22
CA GLU A 223 14.24 -8.42 -21.68
C GLU A 223 14.93 -7.13 -22.20
N ALA A 224 14.61 -5.97 -21.63
CA ALA A 224 15.27 -4.71 -21.96
C ALA A 224 16.79 -4.76 -21.64
N MET A 225 17.13 -5.37 -20.50
CA MET A 225 18.53 -5.51 -20.08
C MET A 225 19.38 -6.35 -21.05
N GLU A 226 18.80 -7.28 -21.82
CA GLU A 226 19.55 -7.99 -22.86
C GLU A 226 20.15 -7.03 -23.90
N ARG A 227 19.42 -5.98 -24.24
CA ARG A 227 19.91 -4.95 -25.17
C ARG A 227 20.87 -3.99 -24.47
N VAL A 228 20.55 -3.56 -23.24
CA VAL A 228 21.41 -2.66 -22.46
C VAL A 228 22.79 -3.26 -22.26
N LEU A 229 22.88 -4.54 -21.87
CA LEU A 229 24.16 -5.22 -21.60
C LEU A 229 25.01 -5.45 -22.83
N ARG A 230 24.47 -5.41 -24.05
CA ARG A 230 25.26 -5.43 -25.29
C ARG A 230 26.02 -4.14 -25.52
N HIS A 231 25.49 -3.00 -25.04
CA HIS A 231 26.12 -1.67 -25.17
C HIS A 231 26.93 -1.31 -23.92
N HIS A 232 26.43 -1.71 -22.75
CA HIS A 232 26.99 -1.41 -21.43
C HIS A 232 27.15 -2.70 -20.60
N PRO A 233 28.16 -3.53 -20.86
CA PRO A 233 28.39 -4.77 -20.11
C PRO A 233 28.75 -4.55 -18.62
N GLU A 234 29.11 -3.32 -18.24
CA GLU A 234 29.38 -2.87 -16.89
C GLU A 234 28.12 -2.53 -16.10
N VAL A 235 26.92 -2.62 -16.67
CA VAL A 235 25.68 -2.34 -15.95
C VAL A 235 25.30 -3.49 -15.03
N ARG A 236 24.88 -3.16 -13.82
CA ARG A 236 24.36 -4.08 -12.80
C ARG A 236 22.95 -3.66 -12.44
N LEU A 237 22.01 -4.60 -12.54
CA LEU A 237 20.63 -4.43 -12.09
C LEU A 237 20.53 -4.89 -10.64
N VAL A 238 20.16 -3.97 -9.74
CA VAL A 238 20.11 -4.24 -8.29
C VAL A 238 18.69 -4.05 -7.81
N PHE A 239 18.15 -5.06 -7.13
CA PHE A 239 16.86 -5.01 -6.44
C PHE A 239 17.08 -4.81 -4.94
N GLY A 240 16.39 -3.83 -4.35
CA GLY A 240 16.44 -3.54 -2.92
C GLY A 240 15.79 -4.61 -2.04
N ALA A 241 14.99 -5.50 -2.63
CA ALA A 241 14.50 -6.74 -2.06
C ALA A 241 13.91 -7.61 -3.17
N ALA A 242 13.92 -8.95 -3.03
CA ALA A 242 13.18 -9.83 -3.93
C ALA A 242 11.69 -9.85 -3.56
N GLN A 243 11.39 -9.94 -2.26
CA GLN A 243 10.05 -10.07 -1.70
C GLN A 243 9.97 -9.39 -0.32
N HIS A 244 8.77 -9.34 0.25
CA HIS A 244 8.58 -8.80 1.59
C HIS A 244 9.30 -9.66 2.63
N TYR A 245 9.85 -9.03 3.66
CA TYR A 245 10.64 -9.71 4.71
C TYR A 245 9.80 -10.59 5.65
N ASP A 246 8.49 -10.37 5.74
CA ASP A 246 7.57 -11.15 6.56
C ASP A 246 6.47 -11.79 5.69
N GLU A 247 6.66 -13.07 5.37
CA GLU A 247 5.73 -13.85 4.54
C GLU A 247 4.36 -14.10 5.21
N ARG A 248 4.25 -13.89 6.52
CA ARG A 248 2.97 -14.00 7.26
C ARG A 248 2.09 -12.79 6.99
N VAL A 249 2.69 -11.65 6.70
CA VAL A 249 2.01 -10.37 6.38
C VAL A 249 1.74 -10.27 4.88
N VAL A 250 2.73 -10.59 4.07
CA VAL A 250 2.65 -10.53 2.62
C VAL A 250 3.14 -11.85 2.02
N PRO A 251 2.28 -12.60 1.32
CA PRO A 251 2.66 -13.88 0.72
C PRO A 251 3.73 -13.69 -0.36
N PRO A 252 4.52 -14.73 -0.65
CA PRO A 252 5.47 -14.71 -1.76
C PRO A 252 4.80 -14.36 -3.08
N MET A 253 5.41 -13.44 -3.84
CA MET A 253 4.90 -12.96 -5.12
C MET A 253 5.27 -13.91 -6.26
N SER A 254 4.28 -14.26 -7.09
CA SER A 254 4.49 -15.15 -8.25
C SER A 254 5.43 -14.51 -9.27
N LYS A 255 5.33 -13.20 -9.50
CA LYS A 255 6.22 -12.46 -10.39
C LYS A 255 7.67 -12.41 -9.92
N ALA A 256 7.91 -12.33 -8.61
CA ALA A 256 9.26 -12.40 -8.05
C ALA A 256 9.87 -13.77 -8.32
N ALA A 257 9.12 -14.85 -8.05
CA ALA A 257 9.55 -16.21 -8.32
C ALA A 257 9.79 -16.47 -9.83
N GLN A 258 8.93 -15.94 -10.69
CA GLN A 258 9.09 -16.04 -12.14
C GLN A 258 10.37 -15.34 -12.62
N PHE A 259 10.61 -14.12 -12.16
CA PHE A 259 11.79 -13.35 -12.55
C PHE A 259 13.08 -13.96 -12.03
N LEU A 260 13.08 -14.49 -10.81
CA LEU A 260 14.23 -15.21 -10.27
C LEU A 260 14.59 -16.44 -11.12
N ARG A 261 13.59 -17.26 -11.51
CA ARG A 261 13.84 -18.41 -12.42
C ARG A 261 14.40 -17.95 -13.76
N TRP A 262 13.81 -16.90 -14.35
CA TRP A 262 14.29 -16.32 -15.60
C TRP A 262 15.75 -15.88 -15.51
N CYS A 263 16.14 -15.21 -14.42
CA CYS A 263 17.54 -14.82 -14.17
C CYS A 263 18.48 -16.01 -14.00
N GLN A 264 18.01 -17.09 -13.34
CA GLN A 264 18.78 -18.33 -13.18
C GLN A 264 19.03 -19.03 -14.53
N GLU A 265 18.00 -19.18 -15.35
CA GLU A 265 18.10 -19.76 -16.69
C GLU A 265 19.05 -18.99 -17.60
N LYS A 266 19.10 -17.67 -17.48
CA LYS A 266 20.05 -16.80 -18.20
C LYS A 266 21.46 -16.78 -17.62
N GLY A 267 21.70 -17.36 -16.44
CA GLY A 267 22.98 -17.28 -15.72
C GLY A 267 23.33 -15.83 -15.29
N TRP A 268 22.34 -15.02 -14.95
CA TRP A 268 22.51 -13.60 -14.65
C TRP A 268 22.61 -13.30 -13.16
N LEU A 269 22.17 -14.22 -12.30
CA LEU A 269 22.26 -14.01 -10.84
C LEU A 269 23.71 -13.92 -10.39
N GLY A 270 24.03 -12.89 -9.59
CA GLY A 270 25.37 -12.61 -9.10
C GLY A 270 26.36 -12.12 -10.17
N ARG A 271 25.91 -11.94 -11.42
CA ARG A 271 26.73 -11.42 -12.52
C ARG A 271 26.21 -10.09 -13.07
N TYR A 272 24.92 -10.03 -13.40
CA TYR A 272 24.26 -8.84 -13.92
C TYR A 272 23.08 -8.41 -13.05
N VAL A 273 22.44 -9.34 -12.34
CA VAL A 273 21.28 -9.12 -11.48
C VAL A 273 21.62 -9.50 -10.05
N PHE A 274 21.35 -8.60 -9.13
CA PHE A 274 21.64 -8.73 -7.70
C PHE A 274 20.37 -8.44 -6.89
N PHE A 275 20.07 -9.31 -5.93
CA PHE A 275 19.01 -9.09 -4.96
C PHE A 275 19.66 -8.85 -3.61
N LEU A 276 19.34 -7.69 -3.03
CA LEU A 276 19.77 -7.34 -1.69
C LEU A 276 18.75 -7.86 -0.66
N ASP A 277 19.16 -7.88 0.59
CA ASP A 277 18.22 -7.96 1.70
C ASP A 277 17.38 -6.70 1.78
N TRP A 278 16.31 -6.73 2.61
CA TRP A 278 15.46 -5.56 2.82
C TRP A 278 16.28 -4.37 3.32
N ILE A 279 16.32 -3.29 2.54
CA ILE A 279 17.05 -2.07 2.91
C ILE A 279 16.25 -1.31 3.98
N PRO A 280 16.82 -1.09 5.17
CA PRO A 280 16.16 -0.29 6.20
C PRO A 280 15.81 1.11 5.71
N TYR A 281 14.64 1.61 6.12
CA TYR A 281 14.10 2.88 5.66
C TYR A 281 15.07 4.06 5.86
N ASP A 282 15.72 4.13 7.01
CA ASP A 282 16.69 5.16 7.37
C ASP A 282 18.04 5.03 6.65
N ARG A 283 18.36 3.86 6.09
CA ARG A 283 19.61 3.56 5.40
C ARG A 283 19.54 3.58 3.88
N ARG A 284 18.40 3.93 3.29
CA ARG A 284 18.21 3.89 1.84
C ARG A 284 18.97 4.97 1.06
N GLY A 285 19.35 6.08 1.74
CA GLY A 285 20.03 7.22 1.11
C GLY A 285 21.31 6.82 0.34
N PRO A 286 22.29 6.14 0.95
CA PRO A 286 23.51 5.70 0.28
C PRO A 286 23.26 4.84 -0.98
N TYR A 287 22.26 3.93 -0.97
CA TYR A 287 21.91 3.12 -2.13
C TYR A 287 21.42 3.96 -3.30
N LEU A 288 20.56 4.94 -3.02
CA LEU A 288 20.06 5.89 -4.01
C LEU A 288 21.16 6.80 -4.58
N LEU A 289 22.14 7.18 -3.75
CA LEU A 289 23.26 8.02 -4.16
C LEU A 289 24.30 7.27 -5.00
N GLU A 290 24.49 5.97 -4.76
CA GLU A 290 25.40 5.14 -5.56
C GLU A 290 24.77 4.62 -6.87
N ALA A 291 23.44 4.61 -6.98
CA ALA A 291 22.78 4.22 -8.22
C ALA A 291 22.95 5.27 -9.31
N ASP A 292 23.04 4.85 -10.56
CA ASP A 292 23.14 5.73 -11.73
C ASP A 292 21.76 6.02 -12.33
N VAL A 293 20.84 5.02 -12.33
CA VAL A 293 19.45 5.14 -12.82
C VAL A 293 18.50 4.38 -11.90
N GLY A 294 17.40 5.01 -11.51
CA GLY A 294 16.29 4.35 -10.84
C GLY A 294 15.31 3.72 -11.84
N ILE A 295 14.63 2.64 -11.47
CA ILE A 295 13.64 2.03 -12.36
C ILE A 295 12.42 1.52 -11.58
N SER A 296 11.21 1.73 -12.13
CA SER A 296 9.97 1.21 -11.59
C SER A 296 8.98 0.91 -12.72
N LEU A 297 8.80 -0.37 -13.03
CA LEU A 297 7.92 -0.81 -14.10
C LEU A 297 6.70 -1.52 -13.54
N HIS A 298 5.54 -1.24 -14.13
CA HIS A 298 4.23 -1.77 -13.75
C HIS A 298 3.45 -2.11 -15.01
N ASP A 299 2.63 -3.15 -14.93
CA ASP A 299 1.91 -3.66 -16.11
C ASP A 299 0.39 -3.69 -15.94
N HIS A 300 -0.14 -3.33 -14.75
CA HIS A 300 -1.58 -3.32 -14.50
C HIS A 300 -2.15 -1.90 -14.60
N PRO A 301 -2.97 -1.58 -15.65
CA PRO A 301 -3.35 -0.19 -15.94
C PRO A 301 -4.25 0.44 -14.86
N LEU A 302 -5.17 -0.34 -14.28
CA LEU A 302 -6.08 0.19 -13.27
C LEU A 302 -5.36 0.46 -11.93
N GLU A 303 -4.48 -0.45 -11.53
CA GLU A 303 -3.66 -0.25 -10.33
C GLU A 303 -2.73 0.95 -10.52
N SER A 304 -2.02 1.04 -11.66
CA SER A 304 -1.14 2.16 -11.96
C SER A 304 -1.85 3.51 -11.93
N ARG A 305 -3.12 3.56 -12.37
CA ARG A 305 -3.91 4.80 -12.39
C ARG A 305 -4.12 5.39 -11.00
N TYR A 306 -4.26 4.53 -9.97
CA TYR A 306 -4.62 4.95 -8.61
C TYR A 306 -3.49 4.72 -7.59
N ALA A 307 -2.37 4.19 -8.02
CA ALA A 307 -1.26 3.92 -7.12
C ALA A 307 -0.45 5.16 -6.76
N VAL A 308 0.17 5.11 -5.59
CA VAL A 308 1.25 6.00 -5.16
C VAL A 308 2.53 5.20 -5.05
N ARG A 309 3.56 5.60 -5.80
CA ARG A 309 4.82 4.88 -5.92
C ARG A 309 5.87 5.39 -4.95
N ALA A 310 5.98 4.78 -3.77
CA ALA A 310 6.99 5.18 -2.78
C ALA A 310 8.41 5.19 -3.35
N ARG A 311 8.77 4.19 -4.19
CA ARG A 311 10.10 4.14 -4.81
C ARG A 311 10.37 5.28 -5.79
N SER A 312 9.35 5.75 -6.51
CA SER A 312 9.48 6.92 -7.40
C SER A 312 9.74 8.19 -6.57
N LEU A 313 9.15 8.29 -5.38
CA LEU A 313 9.44 9.37 -4.44
C LEU A 313 10.87 9.30 -3.89
N ASP A 314 11.41 8.11 -3.65
CA ASP A 314 12.81 7.93 -3.28
C ASP A 314 13.76 8.40 -4.39
N TYR A 315 13.43 8.13 -5.67
CA TYR A 315 14.22 8.65 -6.81
C TYR A 315 14.13 10.17 -6.90
N LEU A 316 12.93 10.74 -6.68
CA LEU A 316 12.76 12.20 -6.62
C LEU A 316 13.56 12.80 -5.46
N TRP A 317 13.49 12.22 -4.27
CA TRP A 317 14.23 12.66 -3.09
C TRP A 317 15.74 12.69 -3.33
N ALA A 318 16.28 11.66 -3.99
CA ALA A 318 17.70 11.55 -4.30
C ALA A 318 18.10 12.27 -5.60
N SER A 319 17.18 12.91 -6.31
CA SER A 319 17.42 13.47 -7.65
C SER A 319 18.06 12.43 -8.59
N LEU A 320 17.63 11.18 -8.49
CA LEU A 320 18.11 10.06 -9.29
C LEU A 320 17.33 10.01 -10.60
N PRO A 321 17.99 10.14 -11.79
CA PRO A 321 17.29 9.99 -13.06
C PRO A 321 16.66 8.58 -13.12
N CYS A 322 15.45 8.49 -13.66
CA CYS A 322 14.75 7.21 -13.60
C CYS A 322 13.95 6.89 -14.85
N VAL A 323 13.59 5.61 -14.98
CA VAL A 323 12.67 5.07 -15.99
C VAL A 323 11.43 4.53 -15.28
N LEU A 324 10.26 5.03 -15.65
CA LEU A 324 8.98 4.70 -15.02
C LEU A 324 7.97 4.26 -16.08
N SER A 325 7.10 3.30 -15.74
CA SER A 325 5.94 3.00 -16.58
C SER A 325 4.95 4.16 -16.59
N ALA A 326 4.30 4.38 -17.73
CA ALA A 326 3.18 5.29 -17.83
C ALA A 326 1.98 4.78 -17.01
N GLY A 327 1.15 5.73 -16.53
CA GLY A 327 -0.13 5.42 -15.89
C GLY A 327 -0.36 6.10 -14.55
N ASP A 328 0.68 6.40 -13.77
CA ASP A 328 0.53 7.14 -12.52
C ASP A 328 0.84 8.64 -12.66
N GLU A 329 0.23 9.44 -11.78
CA GLU A 329 0.32 10.90 -11.80
C GLU A 329 1.73 11.40 -11.44
N LEU A 330 2.42 10.72 -10.54
CA LEU A 330 3.77 11.11 -10.13
C LEU A 330 4.78 10.92 -11.26
N ALA A 331 4.64 9.84 -12.05
CA ALA A 331 5.49 9.62 -13.24
C ALA A 331 5.34 10.76 -14.24
N ASP A 332 4.11 11.23 -14.50
CA ASP A 332 3.83 12.36 -15.38
C ASP A 332 4.47 13.67 -14.85
N LEU A 333 4.37 13.93 -13.55
CA LEU A 333 5.01 15.08 -12.90
C LEU A 333 6.54 15.00 -12.99
N MET A 334 7.14 13.84 -12.69
CA MET A 334 8.59 13.67 -12.76
C MET A 334 9.13 13.79 -14.20
N LYS A 335 8.36 13.34 -15.19
CA LYS A 335 8.67 13.55 -16.63
C LYS A 335 8.70 15.04 -16.97
N THR A 336 7.69 15.79 -16.53
CA THR A 336 7.58 17.23 -16.78
C THR A 336 8.77 18.01 -16.22
N HIS A 337 9.31 17.57 -15.07
CA HIS A 337 10.50 18.14 -14.43
C HIS A 337 11.84 17.53 -14.93
N GLY A 338 11.81 16.70 -15.96
CA GLY A 338 13.02 16.15 -16.60
C GLY A 338 13.74 15.06 -15.80
N LEU A 339 13.14 14.55 -14.70
CA LEU A 339 13.74 13.50 -13.87
C LEU A 339 13.46 12.10 -14.39
N ALA A 340 12.32 11.88 -15.05
CA ALA A 340 11.91 10.56 -15.51
C ALA A 340 11.81 10.45 -17.03
N ARG A 341 12.18 9.28 -17.57
CA ARG A 341 11.71 8.78 -18.85
C ARG A 341 10.51 7.89 -18.60
N VAL A 342 9.37 8.25 -19.16
CA VAL A 342 8.12 7.48 -18.99
C VAL A 342 7.89 6.64 -20.23
N VAL A 343 7.76 5.33 -20.04
CA VAL A 343 7.67 4.33 -21.11
C VAL A 343 6.31 3.61 -21.07
N PRO A 344 5.81 3.11 -22.22
CA PRO A 344 4.63 2.26 -22.23
C PRO A 344 4.84 1.00 -21.38
N PRO A 345 3.80 0.49 -20.70
CA PRO A 345 3.86 -0.81 -20.04
C PRO A 345 4.18 -1.95 -21.04
N ARG A 346 4.92 -2.95 -20.61
CA ARG A 346 5.26 -4.15 -21.42
C ARG A 346 5.99 -3.85 -22.74
N ASP A 347 6.79 -2.78 -22.79
CA ASP A 347 7.59 -2.43 -23.96
C ASP A 347 9.08 -2.48 -23.60
N PRO A 348 9.77 -3.62 -23.78
CA PRO A 348 11.18 -3.76 -23.46
C PRO A 348 12.09 -2.91 -24.36
N CYS A 349 11.65 -2.57 -25.60
CA CYS A 349 12.41 -1.71 -26.47
C CYS A 349 12.44 -0.27 -25.94
N ALA A 350 11.27 0.27 -25.58
CA ALA A 350 11.17 1.60 -24.98
C ALA A 350 11.92 1.71 -23.65
N VAL A 351 11.88 0.65 -22.82
CA VAL A 351 12.66 0.58 -21.56
C VAL A 351 14.16 0.60 -21.86
N ALA A 352 14.63 -0.19 -22.82
CA ALA A 352 16.04 -0.23 -23.20
C ALA A 352 16.52 1.13 -23.74
N ASP A 353 15.75 1.76 -24.64
CA ASP A 353 16.08 3.09 -25.20
C ASP A 353 16.13 4.15 -24.08
N ALA A 354 15.20 4.12 -23.14
CA ALA A 354 15.18 5.04 -22.01
C ALA A 354 16.40 4.85 -21.08
N LEU A 355 16.76 3.61 -20.76
CA LEU A 355 17.95 3.29 -19.95
C LEU A 355 19.23 3.75 -20.67
N LEU A 356 19.39 3.38 -21.95
CA LEU A 356 20.55 3.79 -22.75
C LEU A 356 20.68 5.32 -22.83
N SER A 357 19.56 6.04 -22.99
CA SER A 357 19.60 7.51 -23.04
C SER A 357 20.18 8.14 -21.76
N TRP A 358 19.92 7.54 -20.58
CA TRP A 358 20.49 7.98 -19.31
C TRP A 358 21.93 7.52 -19.08
N LEU A 359 22.26 6.31 -19.53
CA LEU A 359 23.60 5.72 -19.38
C LEU A 359 24.63 6.35 -20.30
N ASP A 360 24.24 6.71 -21.55
CA ASP A 360 25.09 7.37 -22.51
C ASP A 360 25.32 8.84 -22.19
N ASN A 361 24.30 9.53 -21.69
CA ASN A 361 24.32 10.94 -21.37
C ASN A 361 23.81 11.21 -19.96
N PRO A 362 24.56 10.83 -18.91
CA PRO A 362 24.14 10.99 -17.53
C PRO A 362 24.01 12.47 -17.17
N PRO A 363 22.83 12.92 -16.69
CA PRO A 363 22.67 14.29 -16.26
C PRO A 363 23.41 14.54 -14.94
N SER A 364 23.84 15.80 -14.71
CA SER A 364 24.33 16.18 -13.38
C SER A 364 23.19 16.11 -12.36
N ARG A 365 23.46 15.48 -11.21
CA ARG A 365 22.49 15.41 -10.10
C ARG A 365 22.13 16.78 -9.54
N GLU A 366 23.08 17.72 -9.52
CA GLU A 366 22.83 19.09 -9.10
C GLU A 366 21.87 19.81 -10.08
N GLN A 367 21.98 19.54 -11.38
CA GLN A 367 21.03 20.05 -12.37
C GLN A 367 19.63 19.47 -12.13
N LEU A 368 19.52 18.15 -11.97
CA LEU A 368 18.25 17.50 -11.68
C LEU A 368 17.66 17.98 -10.35
N ALA A 369 18.48 18.14 -9.31
CA ALA A 369 18.04 18.67 -8.02
C ALA A 369 17.43 20.07 -8.15
N ARG A 370 18.05 20.96 -8.96
CA ARG A 370 17.49 22.30 -9.23
C ARG A 370 16.17 22.23 -10.02
N GLN A 371 16.10 21.39 -11.05
CA GLN A 371 14.90 21.23 -11.87
C GLN A 371 13.72 20.65 -11.10
N THR A 372 13.96 19.76 -10.15
CA THR A 372 12.94 19.08 -9.36
C THR A 372 12.62 19.79 -8.05
N MET A 373 13.36 20.84 -7.69
CA MET A 373 13.17 21.55 -6.42
C MET A 373 11.71 21.99 -6.17
N PRO A 374 10.99 22.60 -7.14
CA PRO A 374 9.61 23.01 -6.90
C PRO A 374 8.67 21.83 -6.57
N LEU A 375 8.90 20.68 -7.20
CA LEU A 375 8.12 19.46 -6.92
C LEU A 375 8.50 18.86 -5.55
N ARG A 376 9.80 18.81 -5.24
CA ARG A 376 10.30 18.33 -3.95
C ARG A 376 9.79 19.18 -2.79
N ASP A 377 9.83 20.52 -2.91
CA ASP A 377 9.36 21.42 -1.85
C ASP A 377 7.86 21.23 -1.55
N ARG A 378 7.05 20.97 -2.58
CA ARG A 378 5.62 20.67 -2.41
C ARG A 378 5.35 19.32 -1.75
N LEU A 379 6.25 18.36 -1.91
CA LEU A 379 6.10 17.00 -1.40
C LEU A 379 6.85 16.74 -0.10
N ARG A 380 7.45 17.74 0.56
CA ARG A 380 8.02 17.57 1.91
C ARG A 380 6.94 17.19 2.90
N TRP A 381 7.24 16.30 3.83
CA TRP A 381 6.26 15.88 4.83
C TRP A 381 5.67 17.06 5.61
N SER A 382 6.48 18.08 5.99
CA SER A 382 6.01 19.30 6.66
C SER A 382 5.00 20.12 5.83
N VAL A 383 4.99 19.93 4.52
CA VAL A 383 4.04 20.61 3.62
C VAL A 383 2.79 19.77 3.42
N VAL A 384 2.95 18.48 3.13
CA VAL A 384 1.81 17.61 2.79
C VAL A 384 0.88 17.33 3.98
N VAL A 385 1.36 17.43 5.23
CA VAL A 385 0.51 17.22 6.42
C VAL A 385 -0.34 18.45 6.81
N ARG A 386 -0.16 19.60 6.19
CA ARG A 386 -0.89 20.84 6.54
C ARG A 386 -2.42 20.71 6.55
N PRO A 387 -3.07 19.96 5.64
CA PRO A 387 -4.51 19.73 5.74
C PRO A 387 -4.92 18.98 7.01
N ILE A 388 -4.09 18.03 7.46
CA ILE A 388 -4.31 17.32 8.73
C ILE A 388 -4.18 18.30 9.90
N GLU A 389 -3.15 19.16 9.92
CA GLU A 389 -2.99 20.19 10.93
C GLU A 389 -4.19 21.15 10.97
N ALA A 390 -4.69 21.55 9.79
CA ALA A 390 -5.88 22.42 9.72
C ALA A 390 -7.10 21.74 10.36
N PHE A 391 -7.31 20.46 10.08
CA PHE A 391 -8.38 19.68 10.70
C PHE A 391 -8.18 19.52 12.22
N LEU A 392 -6.94 19.28 12.69
CA LEU A 392 -6.63 19.15 14.12
C LEU A 392 -6.84 20.45 14.92
N ARG A 393 -6.74 21.64 14.29
CA ARG A 393 -7.04 22.92 14.95
C ARG A 393 -8.54 23.06 15.25
N GLU A 394 -9.41 22.60 14.36
CA GLU A 394 -10.86 22.65 14.49
C GLU A 394 -11.49 21.28 14.15
N PRO A 395 -11.25 20.24 14.97
CA PRO A 395 -11.76 18.91 14.65
C PRO A 395 -13.29 18.90 14.77
N HIS A 396 -13.95 18.30 13.79
CA HIS A 396 -15.40 18.23 13.73
C HIS A 396 -15.85 16.90 13.13
N MET A 397 -17.04 16.49 13.51
CA MET A 397 -17.72 15.38 12.89
C MET A 397 -18.41 15.85 11.60
N ALA A 398 -18.47 14.97 10.61
CA ALA A 398 -19.22 15.24 9.39
C ALA A 398 -20.71 15.49 9.73
N PRO A 399 -21.41 16.42 9.04
CA PRO A 399 -22.80 16.77 9.34
C PRO A 399 -23.77 15.61 9.28
N ASP A 400 -23.44 14.57 8.51
CA ASP A 400 -24.24 13.35 8.36
C ASP A 400 -23.74 12.17 9.22
N ALA A 401 -22.68 12.33 9.99
CA ALA A 401 -22.03 11.26 10.76
C ALA A 401 -22.98 10.39 11.59
N PRO A 402 -23.98 10.95 12.34
CA PRO A 402 -24.88 10.11 13.11
C PRO A 402 -25.71 9.14 12.25
N HIS A 403 -26.09 9.54 11.04
CA HIS A 403 -26.83 8.68 10.10
C HIS A 403 -25.92 7.71 9.40
N ALA A 404 -24.74 8.15 8.96
CA ALA A 404 -23.76 7.33 8.27
C ALA A 404 -23.24 6.21 9.18
N ARG A 405 -22.81 6.52 10.40
CA ARG A 405 -22.32 5.53 11.37
C ARG A 405 -23.40 4.53 11.77
N ARG A 406 -24.67 4.95 11.92
CA ARG A 406 -25.79 4.03 12.16
C ARG A 406 -25.98 3.06 10.99
N ARG A 407 -25.83 3.54 9.75
CA ARG A 407 -25.88 2.69 8.55
C ARG A 407 -24.77 1.65 8.53
N ALA A 408 -23.54 2.04 8.86
CA ALA A 408 -22.42 1.11 8.98
C ALA A 408 -22.69 0.01 10.03
N LEU A 409 -23.16 0.39 11.21
CA LEU A 409 -23.52 -0.58 12.25
C LEU A 409 -24.64 -1.54 11.81
N HIS A 410 -25.59 -1.07 11.02
CA HIS A 410 -26.62 -1.92 10.44
C HIS A 410 -26.03 -2.96 9.47
N TRP A 411 -25.10 -2.57 8.59
CA TRP A 411 -24.41 -3.51 7.69
C TRP A 411 -23.58 -4.54 8.45
N ILE A 412 -22.84 -4.09 9.48
CA ILE A 412 -22.09 -5.00 10.35
C ILE A 412 -23.05 -6.02 11.01
N GLY A 413 -24.19 -5.57 11.52
CA GLY A 413 -25.20 -6.45 12.10
C GLY A 413 -25.76 -7.47 11.10
N LEU A 414 -26.05 -7.05 9.88
CA LEU A 414 -26.51 -7.95 8.81
C LEU A 414 -25.45 -8.99 8.44
N ARG A 415 -24.18 -8.61 8.43
CA ARG A 415 -23.08 -9.55 8.17
C ARG A 415 -22.98 -10.60 9.26
N VAL A 416 -22.94 -10.17 10.53
CA VAL A 416 -22.88 -11.10 11.68
C VAL A 416 -24.03 -12.12 11.61
N GLU A 417 -25.24 -11.67 11.30
CA GLU A 417 -26.40 -12.53 11.16
C GLU A 417 -26.26 -13.48 9.94
N ASN A 418 -25.78 -12.99 8.82
CA ASN A 418 -25.55 -13.80 7.62
C ASN A 418 -24.48 -14.89 7.87
N ASP A 419 -23.38 -14.55 8.54
CA ASP A 419 -22.33 -15.51 8.88
C ASP A 419 -22.84 -16.57 9.88
N ARG A 420 -23.69 -16.17 10.84
CA ARG A 420 -24.39 -17.10 11.72
C ARG A 420 -25.26 -18.08 10.94
N LEU A 421 -26.12 -17.55 10.05
CA LEU A 421 -27.02 -18.37 9.22
C LEU A 421 -26.27 -19.31 8.28
N ARG A 422 -25.15 -18.83 7.67
CA ARG A 422 -24.28 -19.69 6.84
C ARG A 422 -23.65 -20.82 7.64
N SER A 423 -23.22 -20.54 8.85
CA SER A 423 -22.63 -21.54 9.76
C SER A 423 -23.68 -22.59 10.18
N GLU A 424 -24.89 -22.15 10.56
CA GLU A 424 -26.01 -23.02 10.89
C GLU A 424 -26.43 -23.90 9.70
N TYR A 425 -26.50 -23.31 8.49
CA TYR A 425 -26.79 -24.04 7.26
C TYR A 425 -25.73 -25.09 6.94
N ALA A 426 -24.43 -24.74 7.09
CA ALA A 426 -23.34 -25.68 6.87
C ALA A 426 -23.39 -26.86 7.87
N ALA A 427 -23.67 -26.57 9.14
CA ALA A 427 -23.85 -27.60 10.18
C ALA A 427 -25.03 -28.51 9.87
N LEU A 428 -26.18 -27.94 9.48
CA LEU A 428 -27.39 -28.70 9.10
C LEU A 428 -27.11 -29.58 7.87
N ARG A 429 -26.44 -29.03 6.86
CA ARG A 429 -26.06 -29.79 5.67
C ARG A 429 -25.13 -30.96 6.00
N ALA A 430 -24.10 -30.72 6.83
CA ALA A 430 -23.21 -31.77 7.29
C ALA A 430 -23.97 -32.86 8.06
N HIS A 431 -24.92 -32.48 8.92
CA HIS A 431 -25.80 -33.41 9.64
C HIS A 431 -26.66 -34.26 8.69
N LEU A 432 -27.29 -33.62 7.71
CA LEU A 432 -28.08 -34.31 6.68
C LEU A 432 -27.23 -35.29 5.86
N GLU A 433 -26.01 -34.90 5.48
CA GLU A 433 -25.08 -35.80 4.79
C GLU A 433 -24.68 -37.01 5.68
N ALA A 434 -24.41 -36.76 6.96
CA ALA A 434 -24.10 -37.82 7.92
C ALA A 434 -25.29 -38.81 8.06
N VAL A 435 -26.52 -38.30 8.17
CA VAL A 435 -27.74 -39.11 8.20
C VAL A 435 -27.88 -39.93 6.90
N ARG A 436 -27.70 -39.29 5.72
CA ARG A 436 -27.74 -39.99 4.41
C ARG A 436 -26.67 -41.08 4.26
N ARG A 437 -25.50 -40.89 4.88
CA ARG A 437 -24.40 -41.90 4.91
C ARG A 437 -24.62 -42.97 6.00
N GLY A 438 -25.60 -42.80 6.87
CA GLY A 438 -25.93 -43.74 7.94
C GLY A 438 -26.31 -45.12 7.40
N ARG A 439 -25.96 -46.19 8.15
CA ARG A 439 -26.23 -47.58 7.74
C ARG A 439 -27.71 -47.84 7.49
N ILE A 440 -28.57 -47.26 8.32
CA ILE A 440 -30.04 -47.44 8.24
C ILE A 440 -30.61 -46.82 6.96
N VAL A 441 -30.21 -45.58 6.61
CA VAL A 441 -30.70 -44.92 5.38
C VAL A 441 -30.19 -45.64 4.12
N ARG A 442 -28.94 -46.13 4.14
CA ARG A 442 -28.40 -46.96 3.05
C ARG A 442 -29.16 -48.27 2.90
N MET A 443 -29.55 -48.87 4.02
CA MET A 443 -30.35 -50.10 4.00
C MET A 443 -31.78 -49.85 3.47
N LEU A 444 -32.44 -48.79 3.94
CA LEU A 444 -33.76 -48.37 3.43
C LEU A 444 -33.72 -48.02 1.94
N ASN A 445 -32.74 -47.28 1.47
CA ASN A 445 -32.55 -46.96 0.06
C ASN A 445 -32.27 -48.20 -0.78
N ARG A 446 -31.59 -49.21 -0.22
CA ARG A 446 -31.39 -50.51 -0.88
C ARG A 446 -32.68 -51.29 -1.00
N ILE A 447 -33.47 -51.32 0.07
CA ILE A 447 -34.81 -51.96 0.12
C ILE A 447 -35.73 -51.27 -0.89
N TYR A 448 -35.81 -49.92 -0.93
CA TYR A 448 -36.64 -49.17 -1.83
C TYR A 448 -36.27 -49.40 -3.28
N ARG A 449 -34.97 -49.52 -3.62
CA ARG A 449 -34.51 -49.85 -5.00
C ARG A 449 -34.88 -51.30 -5.40
N ILE A 450 -34.95 -52.21 -4.45
CA ILE A 450 -35.33 -53.61 -4.72
C ILE A 450 -36.84 -53.68 -4.92
N TRP A 451 -37.64 -53.03 -4.08
CA TRP A 451 -39.12 -53.04 -4.16
C TRP A 451 -39.64 -52.19 -5.30
N GLY A 452 -39.03 -51.04 -5.59
CA GLY A 452 -39.42 -50.19 -6.73
C GLY A 452 -39.11 -50.81 -8.13
N ARG A 453 -38.23 -51.81 -8.20
CA ARG A 453 -38.04 -52.64 -9.42
C ARG A 453 -39.00 -53.85 -9.53
N ALA A 454 -39.73 -54.14 -8.47
CA ALA A 454 -40.69 -55.24 -8.50
C ALA A 454 -42.11 -54.80 -8.86
N PHE A 455 -42.32 -53.46 -9.05
CA PHE A 455 -43.61 -52.87 -9.43
C PHE A 455 -43.58 -52.07 -10.74
N LEU A 456 -42.49 -52.15 -11.52
CA LEU A 456 -42.38 -51.75 -12.91
C LEU A 456 -42.08 -52.98 -13.77
#